data_eea2438f467b201980aea623179c05b9
#
_entry.id   eea2438f467b201980aea623179c05b9
#
_cell.length_a   1.000
_cell.length_b   1.000
_cell.length_c   1.000
_cell.angle_alpha   90.00
_cell.angle_beta   90.00
_cell.angle_gamma   90.00
#
_symmetry.space_group_name_H-M   'P 1'
#
loop_
_entity.id
_entity.type
_entity.pdbx_description
1 polymer ?
#
loop_
_entity_poly.entity_id
_entity_poly.type
_entity_poly.pdbx_seq_one_letter_code
_entity_poly.pdbx_strand_id
1 'polypeptide(L)'
;MELYDIRGLSTQDCLDFFLSAGKGKLNVIFSGSYDFTLILNDVPPDVIKEMLTSNELSGSVEWNGYVMSYVPRKYFRVRRAGEKTGVRIWDVFGFYQSSFVDALEKWLGDCPEVDLIAEGKSKRQKFDGEDDLRYIRQYNGAELRALVKLVRQLLVSLHECGLTITRYEGAGAIAAAMLRKHKVKERAFLLPDGRRVKSPLEMLVPQNCAYFGGRIEAIQYGHACRKVYHYDINSAYPAALVTLPNLARGKWVHVKNPDISKLPEFSLFYVKWDVGAYTRICPFPYRSTLDGGMILYPSKGQGWIWYPEVWQAFNHKKDYWRIEIPEAWSFYPDDWSDHPYEFIREYYERRRNLVNESRRTGIPNGAEKVIKLGLNSLYGKTAQRVGARDYQSIPYAGYITSYTRATLYAAAMQAPDDIIALATDGIFSLVPLRLHVTEEKYLGTWDYTEHDDMILVQSGFYAVRNGDDWSLYSRGFDRITGEGADKRNRTRDYQRKVSILLSCILESWNDGEDKLYLPCTRFCTLKQALLGDKWDKRGQWISIHHDDEPGRALALTPRGTKRVIDYSFNQPNPARGMVKTLPLENYTPDLPSAMYKDNKSREAEERREIAIEEIAS
;
A
#
# COMPACT_ATOMS: atom_id res chain seq x y z
N MET A 1 3.14 -15.14 -33.61
CA MET A 1 4.58 -15.02 -33.95
C MET A 1 5.35 -15.46 -32.73
N GLU A 2 6.39 -16.22 -32.89
CA GLU A 2 7.25 -16.78 -31.85
C GLU A 2 8.70 -16.56 -32.28
N LEU A 3 9.55 -16.25 -31.31
CA LEU A 3 11.00 -16.14 -31.50
C LEU A 3 11.67 -17.00 -30.42
N TYR A 4 12.60 -17.86 -30.82
CA TYR A 4 13.42 -18.65 -29.92
C TYR A 4 14.79 -18.95 -30.49
N ASP A 5 15.79 -19.09 -29.64
CA ASP A 5 17.10 -19.64 -29.94
C ASP A 5 17.55 -20.48 -28.74
N ILE A 6 18.04 -21.71 -28.98
CA ILE A 6 18.48 -22.61 -27.89
C ILE A 6 19.70 -22.06 -27.14
N ARG A 7 20.47 -21.19 -27.75
CA ARG A 7 21.63 -20.51 -27.15
C ARG A 7 21.22 -19.26 -26.34
N GLY A 8 19.91 -18.91 -26.31
CA GLY A 8 19.38 -17.70 -25.76
C GLY A 8 19.23 -16.58 -26.79
N LEU A 9 18.32 -15.65 -26.50
CA LEU A 9 18.07 -14.48 -27.34
C LEU A 9 18.88 -13.29 -26.83
N SER A 10 19.47 -12.51 -27.75
CA SER A 10 20.05 -11.23 -27.39
C SER A 10 18.96 -10.18 -27.05
N THR A 11 19.34 -9.14 -26.32
CA THR A 11 18.47 -7.96 -26.10
C THR A 11 17.97 -7.40 -27.41
N GLN A 12 18.83 -7.31 -28.43
CA GLN A 12 18.49 -6.78 -29.76
C GLN A 12 17.42 -7.62 -30.44
N ASP A 13 17.55 -8.96 -30.44
CA ASP A 13 16.53 -9.86 -31.01
C ASP A 13 15.17 -9.66 -30.35
N CYS A 14 15.14 -9.52 -29.02
CA CYS A 14 13.92 -9.26 -28.28
C CYS A 14 13.29 -7.91 -28.63
N LEU A 15 14.09 -6.86 -28.75
CA LEU A 15 13.59 -5.52 -29.10
C LEU A 15 13.04 -5.47 -30.53
N ASP A 16 13.69 -6.13 -31.48
CA ASP A 16 13.23 -6.25 -32.87
C ASP A 16 11.94 -7.05 -32.98
N PHE A 17 11.82 -8.12 -32.20
CA PHE A 17 10.59 -8.88 -32.10
C PHE A 17 9.45 -8.01 -31.57
N PHE A 18 9.67 -7.22 -30.52
CA PHE A 18 8.63 -6.31 -29.99
C PHE A 18 8.21 -5.28 -31.04
N LEU A 19 9.14 -4.69 -31.76
CA LEU A 19 8.84 -3.70 -32.79
C LEU A 19 8.09 -4.30 -33.99
N SER A 20 8.40 -5.52 -34.38
CA SER A 20 7.74 -6.21 -35.48
C SER A 20 6.35 -6.72 -35.11
N ALA A 21 6.21 -7.32 -33.93
CA ALA A 21 4.98 -7.97 -33.49
C ALA A 21 3.95 -7.03 -32.83
N GLY A 22 4.42 -5.93 -32.21
CA GLY A 22 3.63 -5.12 -31.29
C GLY A 22 3.03 -3.84 -31.87
N LYS A 23 3.45 -3.37 -33.05
CA LYS A 23 2.91 -2.10 -33.64
C LYS A 23 1.40 -2.16 -33.84
N GLY A 24 0.69 -1.11 -33.39
CA GLY A 24 -0.78 -0.98 -33.55
C GLY A 24 -1.62 -1.88 -32.65
N LYS A 25 -1.03 -2.55 -31.68
CA LYS A 25 -1.71 -3.49 -30.76
C LYS A 25 -1.63 -3.02 -29.31
N LEU A 26 -2.56 -3.51 -28.47
CA LEU A 26 -2.41 -3.47 -27.03
C LEU A 26 -1.46 -4.60 -26.60
N ASN A 27 -0.25 -4.24 -26.20
CA ASN A 27 0.75 -5.20 -25.74
C ASN A 27 0.75 -5.21 -24.22
N VAL A 28 0.68 -6.40 -23.64
CA VAL A 28 0.62 -6.59 -22.19
C VAL A 28 1.56 -7.71 -21.73
N ILE A 29 2.05 -7.58 -20.50
CA ILE A 29 2.80 -8.60 -19.79
C ILE A 29 2.26 -8.70 -18.36
N PHE A 30 2.44 -9.83 -17.71
CA PHE A 30 2.03 -10.03 -16.32
C PHE A 30 3.26 -10.15 -15.41
N SER A 31 3.48 -9.17 -14.54
CA SER A 31 4.63 -9.13 -13.61
C SER A 31 6.00 -9.13 -14.33
N GLY A 32 6.14 -8.27 -15.34
CA GLY A 32 7.26 -8.27 -16.28
C GLY A 32 8.64 -7.91 -15.71
N SER A 33 8.77 -7.67 -14.40
CA SER A 33 10.09 -7.34 -13.83
C SER A 33 11.12 -8.47 -13.96
N TYR A 34 10.66 -9.73 -13.93
CA TYR A 34 11.49 -10.90 -14.20
C TYR A 34 11.96 -10.90 -15.65
N ASP A 35 11.01 -10.84 -16.57
CA ASP A 35 11.26 -10.95 -18.01
C ASP A 35 12.15 -9.80 -18.50
N PHE A 36 11.86 -8.56 -18.12
CA PHE A 36 12.69 -7.41 -18.51
C PHE A 36 14.10 -7.43 -17.92
N THR A 37 14.31 -8.11 -16.77
CA THR A 37 15.67 -8.31 -16.25
C THR A 37 16.49 -9.21 -17.16
N LEU A 38 15.87 -10.23 -17.73
CA LEU A 38 16.54 -11.15 -18.67
C LEU A 38 16.64 -10.56 -20.08
N ILE A 39 15.58 -9.92 -20.57
CA ILE A 39 15.54 -9.30 -21.90
C ILE A 39 16.60 -8.19 -22.03
N LEU A 40 16.81 -7.40 -20.99
CA LEU A 40 17.77 -6.27 -21.00
C LEU A 40 19.17 -6.66 -20.50
N ASN A 41 19.53 -7.95 -20.58
CA ASN A 41 20.78 -8.46 -20.02
C ASN A 41 22.04 -7.90 -20.70
N ASP A 42 21.98 -7.57 -22.00
CA ASP A 42 23.13 -7.04 -22.76
C ASP A 42 23.28 -5.51 -22.63
N VAL A 43 22.31 -4.84 -22.01
CA VAL A 43 22.36 -3.38 -21.82
C VAL A 43 23.32 -3.01 -20.70
N PRO A 44 24.30 -2.09 -20.95
CA PRO A 44 25.26 -1.67 -19.93
C PRO A 44 24.61 -1.11 -18.66
N PRO A 45 25.26 -1.28 -17.48
CA PRO A 45 24.70 -0.87 -16.20
C PRO A 45 24.46 0.64 -16.08
N ASP A 46 25.27 1.48 -16.68
CA ASP A 46 25.12 2.92 -16.73
C ASP A 46 23.86 3.34 -17.51
N VAL A 47 23.60 2.71 -18.67
CA VAL A 47 22.39 2.92 -19.48
C VAL A 47 21.13 2.48 -18.69
N ILE A 48 21.19 1.33 -18.04
CA ILE A 48 20.09 0.85 -17.17
C ILE A 48 19.87 1.81 -15.98
N LYS A 49 20.96 2.32 -15.39
CA LYS A 49 20.88 3.29 -14.29
C LYS A 49 20.19 4.56 -14.76
N GLU A 50 20.61 5.13 -15.88
CA GLU A 50 19.97 6.30 -16.47
C GLU A 50 18.48 6.03 -16.75
N MET A 51 18.13 4.89 -17.37
CA MET A 51 16.75 4.51 -17.67
C MET A 51 15.87 4.37 -16.42
N LEU A 52 16.41 3.90 -15.29
CA LEU A 52 15.66 3.69 -14.04
C LEU A 52 15.60 4.93 -13.12
N THR A 53 16.53 5.87 -13.28
CA THR A 53 16.62 7.08 -12.45
C THR A 53 15.98 8.30 -13.09
N SER A 54 15.88 8.32 -14.41
CA SER A 54 15.23 9.42 -15.13
C SER A 54 13.73 9.49 -14.81
N ASN A 55 13.21 10.70 -14.66
CA ASN A 55 11.79 10.95 -14.35
C ASN A 55 10.88 10.42 -15.46
N GLU A 56 9.71 9.87 -15.09
CA GLU A 56 8.70 9.26 -15.97
C GLU A 56 8.32 10.09 -17.22
N LEU A 57 8.57 11.40 -17.22
CA LEU A 57 8.20 12.31 -18.29
C LEU A 57 9.30 12.52 -19.35
N SER A 58 10.56 12.29 -19.03
CA SER A 58 11.72 12.52 -19.92
C SER A 58 12.66 11.33 -20.07
N GLY A 59 12.46 10.27 -19.31
CA GLY A 59 13.40 9.17 -19.12
C GLY A 59 13.43 8.13 -20.24
N SER A 60 13.82 8.51 -21.42
CA SER A 60 14.20 7.54 -22.45
C SER A 60 15.71 7.59 -22.69
N VAL A 61 16.32 6.44 -22.75
CA VAL A 61 17.75 6.26 -23.08
C VAL A 61 17.90 5.69 -24.48
N GLU A 62 18.98 6.07 -25.15
CA GLU A 62 19.35 5.50 -26.43
C GLU A 62 20.45 4.44 -26.27
N TRP A 63 20.26 3.27 -26.88
CA TRP A 63 21.24 2.19 -26.91
C TRP A 63 21.10 1.40 -28.22
N ASN A 64 22.20 1.21 -28.95
CA ASN A 64 22.26 0.45 -30.22
C ASN A 64 21.15 0.81 -31.23
N GLY A 65 20.82 2.11 -31.36
CA GLY A 65 19.78 2.59 -32.28
C GLY A 65 18.35 2.35 -31.81
N TYR A 66 18.15 1.97 -30.55
CA TYR A 66 16.85 1.90 -29.88
C TYR A 66 16.74 3.00 -28.83
N VAL A 67 15.57 3.59 -28.73
CA VAL A 67 15.20 4.50 -27.65
C VAL A 67 14.23 3.79 -26.75
N MET A 68 14.63 3.59 -25.49
CA MET A 68 13.91 2.78 -24.51
C MET A 68 13.51 3.59 -23.28
N SER A 69 12.41 3.24 -22.65
CA SER A 69 12.05 3.68 -21.30
C SER A 69 11.40 2.54 -20.53
N TYR A 70 11.79 2.35 -19.27
CA TYR A 70 11.28 1.29 -18.40
C TYR A 70 10.86 1.84 -17.04
N VAL A 71 9.59 1.67 -16.72
CA VAL A 71 9.07 1.94 -15.39
C VAL A 71 8.65 0.59 -14.78
N PRO A 72 9.42 0.05 -13.83
CA PRO A 72 9.14 -1.26 -13.24
C PRO A 72 7.71 -1.38 -12.72
N ARG A 73 7.05 -2.50 -13.01
CA ARG A 73 5.65 -2.79 -12.68
C ARG A 73 4.62 -1.87 -13.33
N LYS A 74 4.99 -1.11 -14.36
CA LYS A 74 4.07 -0.25 -15.11
C LYS A 74 4.14 -0.50 -16.61
N TYR A 75 5.30 -0.23 -17.23
CA TYR A 75 5.46 -0.45 -18.66
C TYR A 75 6.93 -0.48 -19.09
N PHE A 76 7.16 -1.08 -20.24
CA PHE A 76 8.35 -0.92 -21.06
C PHE A 76 7.95 -0.31 -22.39
N ARG A 77 8.75 0.62 -22.91
CA ARG A 77 8.54 1.25 -24.21
C ARG A 77 9.84 1.18 -25.02
N VAL A 78 9.71 0.87 -26.31
CA VAL A 78 10.84 0.87 -27.26
C VAL A 78 10.41 1.44 -28.60
N ARG A 79 11.32 2.17 -29.25
CA ARG A 79 11.22 2.62 -30.63
C ARG A 79 12.60 2.63 -31.27
N ARG A 80 12.70 2.65 -32.60
CA ARG A 80 13.96 2.94 -33.29
C ARG A 80 14.33 4.41 -33.09
N ALA A 81 15.64 4.69 -33.03
CA ALA A 81 16.15 6.04 -33.06
C ALA A 81 15.69 6.73 -34.37
N GLY A 82 15.25 8.00 -34.27
CA GLY A 82 14.66 8.73 -35.40
C GLY A 82 13.17 8.46 -35.66
N GLU A 83 12.59 7.34 -35.21
CA GLU A 83 11.15 7.09 -35.34
C GLU A 83 10.34 7.84 -34.26
N LYS A 84 9.17 8.38 -34.64
CA LYS A 84 8.24 9.05 -33.68
C LYS A 84 7.38 8.04 -32.91
N THR A 85 7.09 6.89 -33.51
CA THR A 85 6.21 5.86 -32.95
C THR A 85 7.01 4.64 -32.54
N GLY A 86 6.53 3.92 -31.54
CA GLY A 86 7.15 2.70 -31.04
C GLY A 86 6.12 1.79 -30.40
N VAL A 87 6.60 0.77 -29.72
CA VAL A 87 5.78 -0.20 -29.01
C VAL A 87 5.84 0.07 -27.51
N ARG A 88 4.70 -0.01 -26.84
CA ARG A 88 4.60 0.01 -25.37
C ARG A 88 4.00 -1.31 -24.91
N ILE A 89 4.64 -1.92 -23.94
CA ILE A 89 4.21 -3.16 -23.29
C ILE A 89 3.83 -2.80 -21.86
N TRP A 90 2.55 -2.98 -21.53
CA TRP A 90 2.01 -2.65 -20.20
C TRP A 90 2.13 -3.83 -19.25
N ASP A 91 2.62 -3.60 -18.03
CA ASP A 91 2.56 -4.59 -16.97
C ASP A 91 1.19 -4.51 -16.27
N VAL A 92 0.35 -5.49 -16.55
CA VAL A 92 -1.03 -5.52 -16.03
C VAL A 92 -1.14 -6.08 -14.61
N PHE A 93 -0.03 -6.51 -14.00
CA PHE A 93 -0.02 -7.02 -12.61
C PHE A 93 -0.71 -6.07 -11.62
N GLY A 94 -0.60 -4.74 -11.85
CA GLY A 94 -1.19 -3.73 -10.99
C GLY A 94 -2.73 -3.77 -10.87
N PHE A 95 -3.43 -4.49 -11.76
CA PHE A 95 -4.87 -4.74 -11.64
C PHE A 95 -5.19 -5.96 -10.77
N TYR A 96 -4.30 -6.95 -10.72
CA TYR A 96 -4.58 -8.25 -10.11
C TYR A 96 -3.91 -8.42 -8.75
N GLN A 97 -2.69 -7.93 -8.59
CA GLN A 97 -1.91 -7.91 -7.34
C GLN A 97 -1.85 -9.27 -6.62
N SER A 98 -1.84 -10.34 -7.39
CA SER A 98 -1.80 -11.73 -6.91
C SER A 98 -0.97 -12.58 -7.87
N SER A 99 -0.72 -13.86 -7.55
CA SER A 99 -0.11 -14.76 -8.52
C SER A 99 -0.95 -14.84 -9.78
N PHE A 100 -0.35 -15.24 -10.91
CA PHE A 100 -1.08 -15.35 -12.17
C PHE A 100 -2.22 -16.36 -12.09
N VAL A 101 -1.96 -17.51 -11.45
CA VAL A 101 -2.96 -18.55 -11.21
C VAL A 101 -4.13 -18.01 -10.36
N ASP A 102 -3.84 -17.36 -9.23
CA ASP A 102 -4.88 -16.72 -8.39
C ASP A 102 -5.68 -15.67 -9.16
N ALA A 103 -5.03 -14.92 -10.07
CA ALA A 103 -5.70 -13.92 -10.89
C ALA A 103 -6.69 -14.58 -11.85
N LEU A 104 -6.28 -15.68 -12.50
CA LEU A 104 -7.16 -16.44 -13.39
C LEU A 104 -8.38 -16.98 -12.64
N GLU A 105 -8.18 -17.68 -11.52
CA GLU A 105 -9.25 -18.22 -10.70
C GLU A 105 -10.23 -17.14 -10.21
N LYS A 106 -9.69 -16.03 -9.69
CA LYS A 106 -10.51 -14.94 -9.16
C LYS A 106 -11.33 -14.21 -10.22
N TRP A 107 -10.82 -14.09 -11.46
CA TRP A 107 -11.44 -13.27 -12.49
C TRP A 107 -12.23 -14.09 -13.52
N LEU A 108 -11.78 -15.30 -13.81
CA LEU A 108 -12.37 -16.17 -14.83
C LEU A 108 -13.15 -17.34 -14.21
N GLY A 109 -12.86 -17.69 -12.94
CA GLY A 109 -13.38 -18.93 -12.34
C GLY A 109 -12.66 -20.14 -12.90
N ASP A 110 -13.41 -21.04 -13.53
CA ASP A 110 -12.83 -22.21 -14.18
C ASP A 110 -12.03 -21.82 -15.43
N CYS A 111 -10.75 -22.15 -15.44
CA CYS A 111 -9.83 -21.87 -16.53
C CYS A 111 -8.97 -23.11 -16.80
N PRO A 112 -9.23 -23.84 -17.90
CA PRO A 112 -8.55 -25.10 -18.20
C PRO A 112 -7.03 -25.03 -18.28
N GLU A 113 -6.48 -23.84 -18.55
CA GLU A 113 -5.04 -23.64 -18.64
C GLU A 113 -4.33 -23.60 -17.28
N VAL A 114 -5.07 -23.47 -16.17
CA VAL A 114 -4.50 -23.24 -14.82
C VAL A 114 -3.57 -24.36 -14.37
N ASP A 115 -3.98 -25.63 -14.58
CA ASP A 115 -3.18 -26.78 -14.11
C ASP A 115 -1.85 -26.89 -14.85
N LEU A 116 -1.85 -26.71 -16.17
CA LEU A 116 -0.63 -26.70 -16.98
C LEU A 116 0.28 -25.53 -16.60
N ILE A 117 -0.31 -24.35 -16.31
CA ILE A 117 0.46 -23.17 -15.88
C ILE A 117 1.08 -23.38 -14.49
N ALA A 118 0.34 -23.97 -13.55
CA ALA A 118 0.84 -24.27 -12.22
C ALA A 118 1.99 -25.29 -12.25
N GLU A 119 1.83 -26.36 -13.05
CA GLU A 119 2.87 -27.36 -13.26
C GLU A 119 4.12 -26.74 -13.91
N GLY A 120 3.97 -25.95 -14.98
CA GLY A 120 5.07 -25.29 -15.68
C GLY A 120 5.85 -24.37 -14.75
N LYS A 121 5.17 -23.64 -13.85
CA LYS A 121 5.83 -22.79 -12.85
C LYS A 121 6.70 -23.58 -11.87
N SER A 122 6.31 -24.77 -11.48
CA SER A 122 7.09 -25.62 -10.57
C SER A 122 8.38 -26.16 -11.20
N LYS A 123 8.42 -26.25 -12.55
CA LYS A 123 9.52 -26.82 -13.32
C LYS A 123 10.50 -25.76 -13.90
N ARG A 124 10.18 -24.48 -13.83
CA ARG A 124 10.94 -23.38 -14.47
C ARG A 124 12.46 -23.40 -14.25
N GLN A 125 12.92 -23.87 -13.11
CA GLN A 125 14.35 -23.91 -12.75
C GLN A 125 15.05 -25.19 -13.20
N LYS A 126 14.33 -26.11 -13.84
CA LYS A 126 14.81 -27.45 -14.18
C LYS A 126 14.80 -27.71 -15.69
N PHE A 127 14.53 -26.69 -16.51
CA PHE A 127 14.54 -26.84 -17.95
C PHE A 127 15.99 -26.94 -18.46
N ASP A 128 16.26 -28.02 -19.16
CA ASP A 128 17.57 -28.29 -19.76
C ASP A 128 17.37 -29.03 -21.10
N GLY A 129 17.89 -28.46 -22.17
CA GLY A 129 17.95 -29.05 -23.48
C GLY A 129 16.69 -28.93 -24.38
N GLU A 130 16.76 -29.61 -25.54
CA GLU A 130 15.72 -29.53 -26.58
C GLU A 130 14.40 -30.17 -26.21
N ASP A 131 14.41 -31.23 -25.41
CA ASP A 131 13.19 -31.91 -24.96
C ASP A 131 12.30 -30.99 -24.12
N ASP A 132 12.89 -30.09 -23.37
CA ASP A 132 12.16 -29.09 -22.58
C ASP A 132 11.55 -27.99 -23.44
N LEU A 133 12.09 -27.66 -24.60
CA LEU A 133 11.57 -26.63 -25.51
C LEU A 133 10.12 -26.90 -25.94
N ARG A 134 9.78 -28.17 -26.21
CA ARG A 134 8.41 -28.52 -26.58
C ARG A 134 7.43 -28.26 -25.45
N TYR A 135 7.81 -28.61 -24.24
CA TYR A 135 7.01 -28.36 -23.04
C TYR A 135 6.92 -26.85 -22.72
N ILE A 136 8.05 -26.12 -22.81
CA ILE A 136 8.08 -24.66 -22.63
C ILE A 136 7.15 -23.96 -23.60
N ARG A 137 7.14 -24.35 -24.89
CA ARG A 137 6.22 -23.80 -25.90
C ARG A 137 4.75 -24.05 -25.55
N GLN A 138 4.43 -25.28 -25.13
CA GLN A 138 3.07 -25.62 -24.72
C GLN A 138 2.61 -24.80 -23.51
N TYR A 139 3.45 -24.71 -22.50
CA TYR A 139 3.25 -23.94 -21.30
C TYR A 139 3.12 -22.44 -21.59
N ASN A 140 4.06 -21.82 -22.31
CA ASN A 140 4.00 -20.41 -22.70
C ASN A 140 2.76 -20.10 -23.55
N GLY A 141 2.40 -21.00 -24.46
CA GLY A 141 1.17 -20.88 -25.25
C GLY A 141 -0.08 -20.84 -24.37
N ALA A 142 -0.13 -21.64 -23.31
CA ALA A 142 -1.22 -21.63 -22.34
C ALA A 142 -1.23 -20.32 -21.51
N GLU A 143 -0.08 -19.88 -21.01
CA GLU A 143 0.03 -18.58 -20.30
C GLU A 143 -0.46 -17.40 -21.16
N LEU A 144 -0.04 -17.32 -22.41
CA LEU A 144 -0.46 -16.25 -23.32
C LEU A 144 -1.96 -16.27 -23.60
N ARG A 145 -2.56 -17.45 -23.87
CA ARG A 145 -4.00 -17.56 -24.06
C ARG A 145 -4.77 -17.16 -22.82
N ALA A 146 -4.35 -17.61 -21.65
CA ALA A 146 -4.95 -17.27 -20.38
C ALA A 146 -4.82 -15.76 -20.08
N LEU A 147 -3.68 -15.14 -20.36
CA LEU A 147 -3.47 -13.70 -20.21
C LEU A 147 -4.40 -12.89 -21.11
N VAL A 148 -4.59 -13.31 -22.36
CA VAL A 148 -5.55 -12.66 -23.28
C VAL A 148 -6.97 -12.76 -22.75
N LYS A 149 -7.40 -13.92 -22.25
CA LYS A 149 -8.72 -14.08 -21.61
C LYS A 149 -8.89 -13.16 -20.41
N LEU A 150 -7.88 -13.12 -19.55
CA LEU A 150 -7.86 -12.28 -18.34
C LEU A 150 -7.97 -10.78 -18.65
N VAL A 151 -7.21 -10.29 -19.62
CA VAL A 151 -7.26 -8.89 -20.04
C VAL A 151 -8.56 -8.55 -20.76
N ARG A 152 -9.09 -9.45 -21.59
CA ARG A 152 -10.42 -9.27 -22.20
C ARG A 152 -11.51 -9.15 -21.14
N GLN A 153 -11.50 -9.99 -20.11
CA GLN A 153 -12.44 -9.88 -18.98
C GLN A 153 -12.34 -8.53 -18.28
N LEU A 154 -11.13 -8.02 -18.06
CA LEU A 154 -10.93 -6.67 -17.51
C LEU A 154 -11.56 -5.58 -18.40
N LEU A 155 -11.34 -5.65 -19.72
CA LEU A 155 -11.87 -4.65 -20.65
C LEU A 155 -13.42 -4.69 -20.73
N VAL A 156 -14.00 -5.89 -20.77
CA VAL A 156 -15.46 -6.07 -20.72
C VAL A 156 -16.01 -5.49 -19.42
N SER A 157 -15.41 -5.81 -18.29
CA SER A 157 -15.85 -5.32 -16.98
C SER A 157 -15.73 -3.81 -16.82
N LEU A 158 -14.69 -3.19 -17.41
CA LEU A 158 -14.56 -1.74 -17.49
C LEU A 158 -15.71 -1.12 -18.30
N HIS A 159 -16.04 -1.71 -19.46
CA HIS A 159 -17.14 -1.25 -20.29
C HIS A 159 -18.49 -1.38 -19.57
N GLU A 160 -18.75 -2.48 -18.89
CA GLU A 160 -19.95 -2.69 -18.04
C GLU A 160 -20.07 -1.63 -16.95
N CYS A 161 -18.94 -1.15 -16.40
CA CYS A 161 -18.91 -0.04 -15.43
C CYS A 161 -19.03 1.34 -16.09
N GLY A 162 -19.09 1.43 -17.42
CA GLY A 162 -19.08 2.68 -18.18
C GLY A 162 -17.76 3.45 -17.98
N LEU A 163 -16.63 2.74 -17.88
CA LEU A 163 -15.31 3.32 -17.65
C LEU A 163 -14.39 3.03 -18.84
N THR A 164 -13.60 4.03 -19.22
CA THR A 164 -12.56 3.92 -20.25
C THR A 164 -11.22 4.32 -19.69
N ILE A 165 -10.23 3.44 -19.87
CA ILE A 165 -8.84 3.68 -19.47
C ILE A 165 -7.95 3.77 -20.71
N THR A 166 -6.89 4.54 -20.64
CA THR A 166 -5.87 4.70 -21.69
C THR A 166 -4.49 4.21 -21.24
N ARG A 167 -4.35 3.91 -19.95
CA ARG A 167 -3.14 3.38 -19.31
C ARG A 167 -3.49 2.07 -18.64
N TYR A 168 -2.69 1.03 -18.90
CA TYR A 168 -2.96 -0.34 -18.44
C TYR A 168 -1.99 -0.78 -17.34
N GLU A 169 -1.63 0.14 -16.45
CA GLU A 169 -0.62 -0.09 -15.41
C GLU A 169 -1.19 -0.44 -14.01
N GLY A 170 -2.51 -0.50 -13.89
CA GLY A 170 -3.15 -0.92 -12.63
C GLY A 170 -4.33 -0.07 -12.18
N ALA A 171 -4.80 -0.35 -10.97
CA ALA A 171 -6.03 0.17 -10.38
C ALA A 171 -6.13 1.71 -10.33
N GLY A 172 -4.99 2.42 -10.26
CA GLY A 172 -4.97 3.87 -10.34
C GLY A 172 -5.51 4.44 -11.66
N ALA A 173 -5.44 3.69 -12.76
CA ALA A 173 -6.05 4.10 -14.03
C ALA A 173 -7.58 4.03 -13.97
N ILE A 174 -8.14 3.05 -13.25
CA ILE A 174 -9.58 2.92 -13.01
C ILE A 174 -10.08 4.09 -12.16
N ALA A 175 -9.39 4.39 -11.05
CA ALA A 175 -9.72 5.54 -10.19
C ALA A 175 -9.70 6.86 -10.98
N ALA A 176 -8.68 7.09 -11.83
CA ALA A 176 -8.63 8.27 -12.69
C ALA A 176 -9.78 8.31 -13.70
N ALA A 177 -10.22 7.16 -14.23
CA ALA A 177 -11.39 7.09 -15.12
C ALA A 177 -12.69 7.42 -14.38
N MET A 178 -12.86 6.96 -13.13
CA MET A 178 -14.00 7.34 -12.27
C MET A 178 -14.03 8.85 -12.03
N LEU A 179 -12.92 9.44 -11.59
CA LEU A 179 -12.82 10.87 -11.33
C LEU A 179 -13.10 11.72 -12.57
N ARG A 180 -12.62 11.27 -13.72
CA ARG A 180 -12.88 11.93 -15.01
C ARG A 180 -14.35 11.86 -15.42
N LYS A 181 -14.98 10.69 -15.28
CA LYS A 181 -16.41 10.46 -15.58
C LYS A 181 -17.30 11.38 -14.72
N HIS A 182 -16.99 11.53 -13.45
CA HIS A 182 -17.74 12.36 -12.50
C HIS A 182 -17.24 13.80 -12.43
N LYS A 183 -16.33 14.19 -13.34
CA LYS A 183 -15.85 15.58 -13.49
C LYS A 183 -15.33 16.18 -12.18
N VAL A 184 -14.72 15.38 -11.33
CA VAL A 184 -14.11 15.86 -10.09
C VAL A 184 -13.01 16.85 -10.43
N LYS A 185 -13.14 18.07 -9.93
CA LYS A 185 -12.21 19.18 -10.18
C LYS A 185 -11.82 19.83 -8.86
N GLU A 186 -10.63 20.38 -8.82
CA GLU A 186 -10.18 21.22 -7.72
C GLU A 186 -9.89 22.64 -8.21
N ARG A 187 -9.98 23.58 -7.28
CA ARG A 187 -9.61 24.97 -7.54
C ARG A 187 -8.10 25.08 -7.67
N ALA A 188 -7.63 25.77 -8.69
CA ALA A 188 -6.25 26.16 -8.79
C ALA A 188 -6.11 27.62 -8.37
N PHE A 189 -5.18 27.90 -7.44
CA PHE A 189 -4.76 29.25 -7.09
C PHE A 189 -3.64 29.66 -8.04
N LEU A 190 -3.72 30.87 -8.59
CA LEU A 190 -2.68 31.44 -9.44
C LEU A 190 -1.68 32.18 -8.57
N LEU A 191 -0.42 31.79 -8.62
CA LEU A 191 0.66 32.50 -7.97
C LEU A 191 1.09 33.73 -8.80
N PRO A 192 1.77 34.71 -8.20
CA PRO A 192 2.28 35.90 -8.92
C PRO A 192 3.16 35.57 -10.13
N ASP A 193 3.86 34.45 -10.10
CA ASP A 193 4.71 33.94 -11.18
C ASP A 193 3.95 33.17 -12.28
N GLY A 194 2.62 33.08 -12.17
CA GLY A 194 1.76 32.40 -13.15
C GLY A 194 1.56 30.91 -12.90
N ARG A 195 2.19 30.33 -11.87
CA ARG A 195 1.98 28.91 -11.52
C ARG A 195 0.65 28.70 -10.83
N ARG A 196 0.12 27.49 -10.99
CA ARG A 196 -1.14 27.06 -10.36
C ARG A 196 -0.88 26.09 -9.22
N VAL A 197 -1.33 26.43 -8.04
CA VAL A 197 -1.32 25.57 -6.84
C VAL A 197 -2.76 25.30 -6.38
N LYS A 198 -2.97 24.23 -5.63
CA LYS A 198 -4.31 23.79 -5.20
C LYS A 198 -4.68 24.23 -3.78
N SER A 199 -3.81 24.94 -3.10
CA SER A 199 -4.02 25.48 -1.76
C SER A 199 -3.37 26.85 -1.64
N PRO A 200 -3.81 27.73 -0.73
CA PRO A 200 -3.09 28.95 -0.39
C PRO A 200 -1.62 28.66 -0.08
N LEU A 201 -0.72 29.58 -0.43
CA LEU A 201 0.72 29.37 -0.28
C LEU A 201 1.09 29.07 1.18
N GLU A 202 0.47 29.79 2.12
CA GLU A 202 0.70 29.66 3.55
C GLU A 202 0.26 28.28 4.11
N MET A 203 -0.63 27.58 3.41
CA MET A 203 -1.08 26.24 3.78
C MET A 203 -0.18 25.13 3.26
N LEU A 204 0.72 25.39 2.32
CA LEU A 204 1.53 24.34 1.71
C LEU A 204 2.36 23.56 2.74
N VAL A 205 2.97 24.24 3.70
CA VAL A 205 3.72 23.61 4.80
C VAL A 205 2.77 22.91 5.78
N PRO A 206 1.77 23.58 6.38
CA PRO A 206 0.81 22.95 7.28
C PRO A 206 0.20 21.64 6.73
N GLN A 207 -0.34 21.66 5.51
CA GLN A 207 -1.00 20.49 4.93
C GLN A 207 -0.05 19.30 4.69
N ASN A 208 1.21 19.57 4.29
CA ASN A 208 2.20 18.52 4.08
C ASN A 208 2.68 17.94 5.41
N CYS A 209 2.84 18.76 6.45
CA CYS A 209 3.16 18.31 7.81
C CYS A 209 2.05 17.47 8.42
N ALA A 210 0.78 17.79 8.13
CA ALA A 210 -0.39 17.05 8.61
C ALA A 210 -0.73 15.79 7.77
N TYR A 211 0.00 15.54 6.70
CA TYR A 211 -0.21 14.34 5.89
C TYR A 211 0.51 13.14 6.48
N PHE A 212 -0.24 12.29 7.16
CA PHE A 212 0.20 11.00 7.69
C PHE A 212 -0.57 9.87 7.01
N GLY A 213 0.04 8.68 6.92
CA GLY A 213 -0.63 7.46 6.44
C GLY A 213 -1.61 6.88 7.46
N GLY A 214 -2.08 5.67 7.21
CA GLY A 214 -2.91 4.91 8.14
C GLY A 214 -2.15 4.60 9.44
N ARG A 215 -2.90 4.40 10.53
CA ARG A 215 -2.34 4.05 11.84
C ARG A 215 -1.99 2.56 11.87
N ILE A 216 -0.75 2.25 12.20
CA ILE A 216 -0.26 0.88 12.32
C ILE A 216 0.58 0.79 13.59
N GLU A 217 0.02 0.16 14.63
CA GLU A 217 0.67 -0.02 15.94
C GLU A 217 0.35 -1.40 16.52
N ALA A 218 1.37 -2.07 17.08
CA ALA A 218 1.20 -3.18 17.99
C ALA A 218 1.16 -2.61 19.42
N ILE A 219 -0.04 -2.54 20.00
CA ILE A 219 -0.25 -2.04 21.38
C ILE A 219 0.18 -3.08 22.39
N GLN A 220 0.01 -4.35 22.03
CA GLN A 220 0.51 -5.52 22.73
C GLN A 220 1.14 -6.47 21.71
N TYR A 221 2.04 -7.37 22.17
CA TYR A 221 2.60 -8.44 21.33
C TYR A 221 2.70 -9.71 22.16
N GLY A 222 2.77 -10.86 21.51
CA GLY A 222 2.82 -12.17 22.15
C GLY A 222 1.68 -13.09 21.71
N HIS A 223 1.45 -14.14 22.49
CA HIS A 223 0.42 -15.14 22.28
C HIS A 223 -0.81 -14.80 23.11
N ALA A 224 -1.95 -14.59 22.47
CA ALA A 224 -3.19 -14.22 23.17
C ALA A 224 -3.70 -15.33 24.09
N CYS A 225 -3.55 -16.60 23.68
CA CYS A 225 -4.02 -17.79 24.41
C CYS A 225 -5.54 -17.76 24.72
N ARG A 226 -6.30 -17.01 23.95
CA ARG A 226 -7.75 -16.80 24.14
C ARG A 226 -8.38 -16.18 22.89
N LYS A 227 -9.69 -16.13 22.86
CA LYS A 227 -10.44 -15.47 21.79
C LYS A 227 -10.00 -14.02 21.56
N VAL A 228 -9.92 -13.64 20.28
CA VAL A 228 -9.58 -12.31 19.80
C VAL A 228 -10.68 -11.80 18.87
N TYR A 229 -11.05 -10.55 19.06
CA TYR A 229 -12.10 -9.85 18.34
C TYR A 229 -11.48 -8.92 17.31
N HIS A 230 -11.74 -9.18 16.04
CA HIS A 230 -11.24 -8.39 14.92
C HIS A 230 -12.36 -7.61 14.27
N TYR A 231 -12.17 -6.30 14.18
CA TYR A 231 -13.08 -5.37 13.51
C TYR A 231 -12.35 -4.67 12.38
N ASP A 232 -13.04 -4.46 11.26
CA ASP A 232 -12.49 -3.80 10.08
C ASP A 232 -13.52 -2.83 9.49
N ILE A 233 -13.10 -1.62 9.08
CA ILE A 233 -14.03 -0.62 8.55
C ILE A 233 -14.29 -0.90 7.08
N ASN A 234 -15.56 -1.13 6.72
CA ASN A 234 -15.99 -1.35 5.34
C ASN A 234 -15.64 -0.18 4.42
N SER A 235 -14.57 -0.34 3.64
CA SER A 235 -14.08 0.70 2.71
C SER A 235 -13.81 2.03 3.39
N ALA A 236 -12.98 2.05 4.44
CA ALA A 236 -12.69 3.20 5.29
C ALA A 236 -12.36 4.50 4.56
N TYR A 237 -11.43 4.46 3.59
CA TYR A 237 -11.06 5.66 2.82
C TYR A 237 -12.18 6.14 1.87
N PRO A 238 -12.87 5.27 1.10
CA PRO A 238 -14.08 5.65 0.39
C PRO A 238 -15.16 6.26 1.28
N ALA A 239 -15.36 5.75 2.51
CA ALA A 239 -16.31 6.30 3.48
C ALA A 239 -15.93 7.73 3.91
N ALA A 240 -14.64 8.00 4.12
CA ALA A 240 -14.16 9.35 4.40
C ALA A 240 -14.28 10.28 3.18
N LEU A 241 -14.06 9.76 1.95
CA LEU A 241 -14.16 10.56 0.72
C LEU A 241 -15.56 11.17 0.51
N VAL A 242 -16.62 10.43 0.78
CA VAL A 242 -18.00 10.91 0.52
C VAL A 242 -18.42 12.08 1.41
N THR A 243 -17.72 12.34 2.51
CA THR A 243 -18.02 13.46 3.43
C THR A 243 -17.25 14.74 3.07
N LEU A 244 -16.33 14.69 2.12
CA LEU A 244 -15.45 15.81 1.83
C LEU A 244 -16.19 16.97 1.15
N PRO A 245 -15.95 18.23 1.55
CA PRO A 245 -16.48 19.40 0.88
C PRO A 245 -15.78 19.62 -0.46
N ASN A 246 -16.43 20.34 -1.38
CA ASN A 246 -15.83 20.68 -2.66
C ASN A 246 -14.81 21.83 -2.51
N LEU A 247 -13.51 21.52 -2.50
CA LEU A 247 -12.44 22.52 -2.40
C LEU A 247 -12.31 23.44 -3.62
N ALA A 248 -13.02 23.17 -4.71
CA ALA A 248 -13.08 24.08 -5.85
C ALA A 248 -13.95 25.32 -5.58
N ARG A 249 -14.83 25.26 -4.59
CA ARG A 249 -15.82 26.30 -4.25
C ARG A 249 -15.79 26.57 -2.76
N GLY A 250 -15.27 27.74 -2.38
CA GLY A 250 -15.14 28.14 -0.99
C GLY A 250 -13.83 28.86 -0.72
N LYS A 251 -13.55 29.07 0.55
CA LYS A 251 -12.37 29.82 0.99
C LYS A 251 -11.70 29.18 2.22
N TRP A 252 -10.39 29.27 2.28
CA TRP A 252 -9.61 28.99 3.47
C TRP A 252 -9.48 30.23 4.34
N VAL A 253 -9.63 30.07 5.65
CA VAL A 253 -9.50 31.14 6.63
C VAL A 253 -8.50 30.70 7.70
N HIS A 254 -7.52 31.55 7.97
CA HIS A 254 -6.58 31.37 9.08
C HIS A 254 -7.17 31.98 10.36
N VAL A 255 -7.18 31.19 11.43
CA VAL A 255 -7.75 31.59 12.72
C VAL A 255 -6.71 31.43 13.81
N LYS A 256 -6.50 32.46 14.62
CA LYS A 256 -5.61 32.42 15.81
C LYS A 256 -6.46 32.14 17.06
N ASN A 257 -5.92 31.32 17.98
CA ASN A 257 -6.58 30.89 19.21
C ASN A 257 -8.04 30.43 18.99
N PRO A 258 -8.25 29.43 18.11
CA PRO A 258 -9.58 29.04 17.68
C PRO A 258 -10.39 28.37 18.80
N ASP A 259 -11.70 28.63 18.80
CA ASP A 259 -12.67 27.80 19.49
C ASP A 259 -13.05 26.64 18.53
N ILE A 260 -12.61 25.41 18.85
CA ILE A 260 -12.81 24.23 18.01
C ILE A 260 -14.27 23.98 17.68
N SER A 261 -15.18 24.26 18.65
CA SER A 261 -16.61 24.00 18.52
C SER A 261 -17.30 24.89 17.48
N LYS A 262 -16.64 25.98 17.07
CA LYS A 262 -17.15 26.97 16.10
C LYS A 262 -16.55 26.84 14.72
N LEU A 263 -15.58 25.93 14.53
CA LEU A 263 -14.94 25.76 13.25
C LEU A 263 -15.54 24.59 12.44
N PRO A 264 -15.51 24.70 11.11
CA PRO A 264 -15.90 23.59 10.23
C PRO A 264 -15.10 22.32 10.49
N GLU A 265 -15.71 21.16 10.22
CA GLU A 265 -15.01 19.88 10.32
C GLU A 265 -13.80 19.77 9.38
N PHE A 266 -13.84 20.46 8.23
CA PHE A 266 -12.69 20.50 7.33
C PHE A 266 -11.70 21.60 7.77
N SER A 267 -11.09 21.37 8.94
CA SER A 267 -10.11 22.26 9.55
C SER A 267 -8.82 21.54 9.92
N LEU A 268 -7.73 22.29 9.88
CA LEU A 268 -6.37 21.87 10.17
C LEU A 268 -5.84 22.71 11.32
N PHE A 269 -5.43 22.08 12.43
CA PHE A 269 -5.01 22.73 13.66
C PHE A 269 -3.52 22.55 13.92
N TYR A 270 -2.84 23.59 14.39
CA TYR A 270 -1.55 23.42 15.04
C TYR A 270 -1.82 23.05 16.50
N VAL A 271 -1.37 21.89 16.92
CA VAL A 271 -1.66 21.32 18.24
C VAL A 271 -0.35 21.12 19.00
N LYS A 272 -0.34 21.53 20.28
CA LYS A 272 0.69 21.15 21.25
C LYS A 272 0.01 20.25 22.27
N TRP A 273 0.62 19.12 22.59
CA TRP A 273 -0.01 18.17 23.52
C TRP A 273 0.99 17.56 24.50
N ASP A 274 0.45 17.28 25.69
CA ASP A 274 1.04 16.41 26.68
C ASP A 274 -0.12 15.60 27.31
N VAL A 275 -0.18 14.31 26.96
CA VAL A 275 -1.27 13.42 27.38
C VAL A 275 -0.84 12.46 28.49
N GLY A 276 0.37 12.64 29.02
CA GLY A 276 0.95 11.84 30.09
C GLY A 276 1.60 10.54 29.61
N ALA A 277 2.74 10.22 30.21
CA ALA A 277 3.61 9.11 29.81
C ALA A 277 2.95 7.72 29.83
N TYR A 278 1.95 7.52 30.69
CA TYR A 278 1.25 6.24 30.84
C TYR A 278 -0.03 6.12 29.99
N THR A 279 -0.29 7.09 29.11
CA THR A 279 -1.41 6.99 28.16
C THR A 279 -1.11 5.91 27.12
N ARG A 280 -1.80 4.78 27.21
CA ARG A 280 -1.53 3.60 26.37
C ARG A 280 -1.73 3.88 24.88
N ILE A 281 -2.74 4.63 24.51
CA ILE A 281 -3.08 4.97 23.12
C ILE A 281 -3.16 6.49 23.01
N CYS A 282 -2.11 7.10 22.43
CA CYS A 282 -2.05 8.55 22.24
C CYS A 282 -2.83 8.97 20.98
N PRO A 283 -3.49 10.15 21.00
CA PRO A 283 -4.38 10.55 19.90
C PRO A 283 -3.66 11.02 18.64
N PHE A 284 -2.50 11.69 18.77
CA PHE A 284 -1.93 12.48 17.69
C PHE A 284 -0.73 11.83 17.04
N PRO A 285 -0.68 11.76 15.68
CA PRO A 285 0.46 11.29 14.94
C PRO A 285 1.60 12.32 14.96
N TYR A 286 2.80 11.82 14.95
CA TYR A 286 4.03 12.58 14.84
C TYR A 286 5.00 11.88 13.88
N ARG A 287 5.75 12.65 13.09
CA ARG A 287 6.76 12.11 12.20
C ARG A 287 8.14 12.32 12.80
N SER A 288 8.79 11.21 13.17
CA SER A 288 10.16 11.26 13.69
C SER A 288 11.14 11.74 12.63
N THR A 289 12.04 12.65 13.00
CA THR A 289 13.19 13.05 12.17
C THR A 289 14.38 12.13 12.34
N LEU A 290 14.46 11.43 13.48
CA LEU A 290 15.61 10.60 13.84
C LEU A 290 15.54 9.22 13.18
N ASP A 291 14.35 8.67 12.97
CA ASP A 291 14.13 7.29 12.54
C ASP A 291 13.60 7.21 11.10
N GLY A 292 14.19 7.95 10.18
CA GLY A 292 13.83 7.88 8.76
C GLY A 292 12.37 8.27 8.44
N GLY A 293 11.77 9.17 9.22
CA GLY A 293 10.41 9.68 8.99
C GLY A 293 9.29 8.75 9.45
N MET A 294 9.57 7.86 10.39
CA MET A 294 8.60 6.95 10.99
C MET A 294 7.44 7.72 11.63
N ILE A 295 6.21 7.23 11.44
CA ILE A 295 5.03 7.78 12.10
C ILE A 295 4.89 7.15 13.47
N LEU A 296 4.87 7.99 14.49
CA LEU A 296 4.75 7.66 15.91
C LEU A 296 3.49 8.30 16.49
N TYR A 297 3.11 7.89 17.69
CA TYR A 297 2.02 8.49 18.48
C TYR A 297 2.54 8.76 19.90
N PRO A 298 3.41 9.79 20.08
CA PRO A 298 4.05 10.05 21.35
C PRO A 298 3.08 10.67 22.35
N SER A 299 3.38 10.51 23.65
CA SER A 299 2.57 11.12 24.73
C SER A 299 2.72 12.64 24.76
N LYS A 300 3.81 13.17 24.21
CA LYS A 300 4.07 14.62 24.16
C LYS A 300 4.62 15.01 22.79
N GLY A 301 4.14 16.14 22.26
CA GLY A 301 4.58 16.64 20.96
C GLY A 301 3.85 17.89 20.50
N GLN A 302 4.13 18.29 19.27
CA GLN A 302 3.43 19.37 18.58
C GLN A 302 3.42 19.13 17.08
N GLY A 303 2.41 19.66 16.38
CA GLY A 303 2.31 19.56 14.93
C GLY A 303 0.95 19.92 14.38
N TRP A 304 0.85 19.86 13.06
CA TRP A 304 -0.40 20.10 12.35
C TRP A 304 -1.24 18.83 12.30
N ILE A 305 -2.48 18.92 12.79
CA ILE A 305 -3.42 17.79 12.97
C ILE A 305 -4.78 18.17 12.40
N TRP A 306 -5.41 17.27 11.66
CA TRP A 306 -6.75 17.46 11.11
C TRP A 306 -7.84 17.35 12.18
N TYR A 307 -8.95 18.03 11.96
CA TYR A 307 -10.12 18.09 12.86
C TYR A 307 -10.56 16.73 13.42
N PRO A 308 -10.72 15.64 12.65
CA PRO A 308 -11.24 14.39 13.19
C PRO A 308 -10.43 13.86 14.39
N GLU A 309 -9.09 13.94 14.33
CA GLU A 309 -8.24 13.48 15.43
C GLU A 309 -8.30 14.44 16.63
N VAL A 310 -8.34 15.74 16.37
CA VAL A 310 -8.46 16.76 17.44
C VAL A 310 -9.79 16.59 18.17
N TRP A 311 -10.88 16.43 17.42
CA TRP A 311 -12.21 16.21 17.98
C TRP A 311 -12.28 14.96 18.87
N GLN A 312 -11.75 13.84 18.39
CA GLN A 312 -11.71 12.61 19.18
C GLN A 312 -10.80 12.73 20.42
N ALA A 313 -9.70 13.44 20.33
CA ALA A 313 -8.85 13.70 21.48
C ALA A 313 -9.59 14.48 22.57
N PHE A 314 -10.40 15.48 22.21
CA PHE A 314 -11.21 16.23 23.18
C PHE A 314 -12.35 15.40 23.75
N ASN A 315 -13.01 14.57 22.96
CA ASN A 315 -14.06 13.66 23.44
C ASN A 315 -13.57 12.64 24.47
N HIS A 316 -12.30 12.27 24.41
CA HIS A 316 -11.66 11.30 25.31
C HIS A 316 -10.65 11.93 26.27
N LYS A 317 -10.62 13.28 26.36
CA LYS A 317 -9.66 14.02 27.18
C LYS A 317 -9.78 13.64 28.65
N LYS A 318 -8.63 13.42 29.28
CA LYS A 318 -8.50 13.24 30.71
C LYS A 318 -8.08 14.57 31.38
N ASP A 319 -8.37 14.73 32.66
CA ASP A 319 -8.12 15.98 33.40
C ASP A 319 -6.63 16.38 33.41
N TYR A 320 -5.74 15.40 33.38
CA TYR A 320 -4.29 15.63 33.35
C TYR A 320 -3.71 15.91 31.94
N TRP A 321 -4.53 15.83 30.87
CA TRP A 321 -4.08 16.14 29.52
C TRP A 321 -4.02 17.64 29.27
N ARG A 322 -2.90 18.07 28.72
CA ARG A 322 -2.72 19.45 28.26
C ARG A 322 -2.72 19.46 26.74
N ILE A 323 -3.69 20.14 26.15
CA ILE A 323 -3.82 20.30 24.70
C ILE A 323 -4.05 21.79 24.43
N GLU A 324 -3.13 22.40 23.69
CA GLU A 324 -3.18 23.81 23.27
C GLU A 324 -3.31 23.88 21.75
N ILE A 325 -4.11 24.82 21.25
CA ILE A 325 -4.32 25.06 19.82
C ILE A 325 -4.14 26.54 19.52
N PRO A 326 -2.90 26.98 19.20
CA PRO A 326 -2.61 28.38 18.91
C PRO A 326 -3.24 28.90 17.62
N GLU A 327 -3.39 28.05 16.61
CA GLU A 327 -3.87 28.46 15.29
C GLU A 327 -4.51 27.32 14.51
N ALA A 328 -5.32 27.69 13.52
CA ALA A 328 -5.99 26.78 12.61
C ALA A 328 -6.15 27.37 11.21
N TRP A 329 -6.25 26.49 10.23
CA TRP A 329 -6.76 26.77 8.89
C TRP A 329 -8.10 26.05 8.71
N SER A 330 -9.16 26.78 8.38
CA SER A 330 -10.51 26.24 8.23
C SER A 330 -11.03 26.52 6.84
N PHE A 331 -11.66 25.53 6.22
CA PHE A 331 -12.28 25.68 4.92
C PHE A 331 -13.77 25.92 5.07
N TYR A 332 -14.26 26.99 4.45
CA TYR A 332 -15.66 27.34 4.38
C TYR A 332 -16.14 27.14 2.94
N PRO A 333 -16.91 26.08 2.63
CA PRO A 333 -17.46 25.85 1.32
C PRO A 333 -18.55 26.88 1.00
N ASP A 334 -18.72 27.22 -0.27
CA ASP A 334 -19.83 28.07 -0.71
C ASP A 334 -21.18 27.36 -0.57
N ASP A 335 -21.18 26.03 -0.69
CA ASP A 335 -22.31 25.15 -0.49
C ASP A 335 -21.91 23.91 0.33
N TRP A 336 -22.51 23.73 1.48
CA TRP A 336 -22.25 22.61 2.41
C TRP A 336 -22.78 21.26 1.92
N SER A 337 -23.66 21.25 0.92
CA SER A 337 -24.19 20.04 0.30
C SER A 337 -23.39 19.56 -0.91
N ASP A 338 -22.41 20.34 -1.38
CA ASP A 338 -21.59 20.01 -2.55
C ASP A 338 -20.43 19.07 -2.19
N HIS A 339 -20.66 17.76 -2.38
CA HIS A 339 -19.70 16.69 -2.12
C HIS A 339 -19.21 16.06 -3.42
N PRO A 340 -17.99 16.36 -3.88
CA PRO A 340 -17.51 15.92 -5.21
C PRO A 340 -17.32 14.41 -5.34
N TYR A 341 -17.33 13.68 -4.24
CA TYR A 341 -17.13 12.22 -4.19
C TYR A 341 -18.41 11.44 -3.86
N GLU A 342 -19.58 12.09 -3.87
CA GLU A 342 -20.87 11.43 -3.53
C GLU A 342 -21.18 10.22 -4.44
N PHE A 343 -20.71 10.24 -5.68
CA PHE A 343 -20.83 9.10 -6.63
C PHE A 343 -20.28 7.77 -6.08
N ILE A 344 -19.40 7.80 -5.07
CA ILE A 344 -18.86 6.61 -4.43
C ILE A 344 -19.97 5.74 -3.84
N ARG A 345 -21.04 6.34 -3.30
CA ARG A 345 -22.17 5.61 -2.72
C ARG A 345 -22.84 4.71 -3.75
N GLU A 346 -23.11 5.23 -4.94
CA GLU A 346 -23.71 4.45 -6.03
C GLU A 346 -22.83 3.27 -6.45
N TYR A 347 -21.51 3.51 -6.65
CA TYR A 347 -20.58 2.43 -6.98
C TYR A 347 -20.46 1.40 -5.87
N TYR A 348 -20.48 1.83 -4.61
CA TYR A 348 -20.41 0.93 -3.46
C TYR A 348 -21.64 0.03 -3.38
N GLU A 349 -22.84 0.59 -3.53
CA GLU A 349 -24.10 -0.16 -3.55
C GLU A 349 -24.13 -1.15 -4.72
N ARG A 350 -23.77 -0.70 -5.90
CA ARG A 350 -23.66 -1.58 -7.06
C ARG A 350 -22.68 -2.73 -6.80
N ARG A 351 -21.53 -2.45 -6.22
CA ARG A 351 -20.56 -3.48 -5.86
C ARG A 351 -21.15 -4.49 -4.86
N ARG A 352 -21.85 -4.01 -3.84
CA ARG A 352 -22.48 -4.87 -2.83
C ARG A 352 -23.47 -5.86 -3.49
N ASN A 353 -24.29 -5.37 -4.39
CA ASN A 353 -25.24 -6.21 -5.13
C ASN A 353 -24.52 -7.27 -5.98
N LEU A 354 -23.46 -6.91 -6.70
CA LEU A 354 -22.65 -7.83 -7.50
C LEU A 354 -21.92 -8.88 -6.64
N VAL A 355 -21.45 -8.51 -5.45
CA VAL A 355 -20.87 -9.46 -4.47
C VAL A 355 -21.93 -10.49 -4.05
N ASN A 356 -23.14 -10.05 -3.72
CA ASN A 356 -24.22 -10.94 -3.30
C ASN A 356 -24.64 -11.88 -4.44
N GLU A 357 -24.69 -11.37 -5.66
CA GLU A 357 -24.96 -12.20 -6.86
C GLU A 357 -23.87 -13.25 -7.08
N SER A 358 -22.59 -12.85 -7.01
CA SER A 358 -21.46 -13.79 -7.15
C SER A 358 -21.47 -14.87 -6.07
N ARG A 359 -21.85 -14.55 -4.84
CA ARG A 359 -22.00 -15.54 -3.76
C ARG A 359 -23.12 -16.53 -4.05
N ARG A 360 -24.25 -16.04 -4.58
CA ARG A 360 -25.41 -16.87 -4.90
C ARG A 360 -25.14 -17.80 -6.09
N THR A 361 -24.42 -17.34 -7.10
CA THR A 361 -24.19 -18.09 -8.36
C THR A 361 -22.91 -18.90 -8.34
N GLY A 362 -21.95 -18.60 -7.46
CA GLY A 362 -20.60 -19.17 -7.48
C GLY A 362 -19.71 -18.61 -8.60
N ILE A 363 -20.22 -17.69 -9.44
CA ILE A 363 -19.53 -17.16 -10.62
C ILE A 363 -18.83 -15.84 -10.25
N PRO A 364 -17.51 -15.70 -10.48
CA PRO A 364 -16.81 -14.44 -10.28
C PRO A 364 -17.36 -13.32 -11.15
N ASN A 365 -17.56 -12.14 -10.58
CA ASN A 365 -18.01 -10.96 -11.32
C ASN A 365 -16.85 -9.95 -11.53
N GLY A 366 -16.51 -9.67 -12.78
CA GLY A 366 -15.41 -8.78 -13.13
C GLY A 366 -15.73 -7.30 -12.85
N ALA A 367 -16.99 -6.87 -13.02
CA ALA A 367 -17.40 -5.50 -12.73
C ALA A 367 -17.29 -5.18 -11.22
N GLU A 368 -17.62 -6.14 -10.34
CA GLU A 368 -17.37 -6.02 -8.89
C GLU A 368 -15.90 -5.70 -8.61
N LYS A 369 -14.98 -6.42 -9.26
CA LYS A 369 -13.54 -6.25 -9.06
C LYS A 369 -13.04 -4.91 -9.59
N VAL A 370 -13.53 -4.49 -10.77
CA VAL A 370 -13.22 -3.16 -11.33
C VAL A 370 -13.66 -2.06 -10.36
N ILE A 371 -14.88 -2.13 -9.84
CA ILE A 371 -15.40 -1.14 -8.89
C ILE A 371 -14.55 -1.15 -7.62
N LYS A 372 -14.26 -2.32 -7.04
CA LYS A 372 -13.41 -2.46 -5.84
C LYS A 372 -12.03 -1.82 -6.04
N LEU A 373 -11.38 -2.13 -7.17
CA LEU A 373 -10.06 -1.58 -7.50
C LEU A 373 -10.11 -0.07 -7.66
N GLY A 374 -11.13 0.45 -8.33
CA GLY A 374 -11.33 1.88 -8.51
C GLY A 374 -11.51 2.60 -7.19
N LEU A 375 -12.48 2.19 -6.37
CA LEU A 375 -12.79 2.79 -5.08
C LEU A 375 -11.58 2.79 -4.13
N ASN A 376 -10.89 1.65 -4.00
CA ASN A 376 -9.72 1.54 -3.13
C ASN A 376 -8.53 2.39 -3.60
N SER A 377 -8.50 2.77 -4.90
CA SER A 377 -7.41 3.57 -5.47
C SER A 377 -7.72 5.07 -5.55
N LEU A 378 -8.95 5.51 -5.24
CA LEU A 378 -9.32 6.93 -5.25
C LEU A 378 -8.45 7.74 -4.28
N TYR A 379 -8.29 7.27 -3.04
CA TYR A 379 -7.40 7.90 -2.08
C TYR A 379 -5.98 8.04 -2.63
N GLY A 380 -5.45 6.99 -3.29
CA GLY A 380 -4.12 7.03 -3.90
C GLY A 380 -3.96 8.12 -4.97
N LYS A 381 -5.05 8.57 -5.60
CA LYS A 381 -5.03 9.70 -6.55
C LYS A 381 -4.91 11.05 -5.83
N THR A 382 -5.54 11.20 -4.69
CA THR A 382 -5.41 12.44 -3.90
C THR A 382 -4.00 12.58 -3.30
N ALA A 383 -3.33 11.47 -2.99
CA ALA A 383 -1.99 11.42 -2.42
C ALA A 383 -0.87 11.27 -3.47
N GLN A 384 -1.20 11.21 -4.77
CA GLN A 384 -0.24 10.88 -5.82
C GLN A 384 0.86 11.95 -5.95
N ARG A 385 2.13 11.54 -5.81
CA ARG A 385 3.31 12.43 -5.93
C ARG A 385 4.09 12.23 -7.23
N VAL A 386 3.88 11.13 -7.94
CA VAL A 386 4.65 10.75 -9.15
C VAL A 386 3.70 10.64 -10.34
N GLY A 387 4.17 11.05 -11.53
CA GLY A 387 3.39 11.05 -12.77
C GLY A 387 2.38 12.20 -12.85
N ALA A 388 1.36 12.06 -13.68
CA ALA A 388 0.29 13.07 -13.82
C ALA A 388 -0.50 13.23 -12.50
N ARG A 389 -0.47 14.44 -11.95
CA ARG A 389 -1.02 14.78 -10.63
C ARG A 389 -2.37 15.49 -10.72
N ASP A 390 -3.15 15.22 -11.76
CA ASP A 390 -4.40 15.94 -12.08
C ASP A 390 -5.41 15.95 -10.91
N TYR A 391 -5.38 14.89 -10.08
CA TYR A 391 -6.29 14.71 -8.96
C TYR A 391 -5.58 14.74 -7.59
N GLN A 392 -4.33 15.23 -7.55
CA GLN A 392 -3.62 15.36 -6.29
C GLN A 392 -4.25 16.45 -5.43
N SER A 393 -4.56 16.13 -4.17
CA SER A 393 -5.01 17.06 -3.15
C SER A 393 -4.49 16.61 -1.79
N ILE A 394 -3.46 17.26 -1.30
CA ILE A 394 -2.89 16.94 0.02
C ILE A 394 -3.88 17.21 1.15
N PRO A 395 -4.71 18.28 1.12
CA PRO A 395 -5.77 18.47 2.11
C PRO A 395 -6.72 17.26 2.18
N TYR A 396 -7.24 16.80 1.04
CA TYR A 396 -8.09 15.60 1.02
C TYR A 396 -7.34 14.37 1.53
N ALA A 397 -6.13 14.12 1.01
CA ALA A 397 -5.34 12.96 1.42
C ALA A 397 -5.08 12.92 2.93
N GLY A 398 -4.73 14.07 3.53
CA GLY A 398 -4.50 14.22 4.96
C GLY A 398 -5.76 14.01 5.79
N TYR A 399 -6.87 14.60 5.37
CA TYR A 399 -8.15 14.48 6.06
C TYR A 399 -8.69 13.04 6.04
N ILE A 400 -8.67 12.37 4.87
CA ILE A 400 -9.14 10.98 4.72
C ILE A 400 -8.44 10.03 5.70
N THR A 401 -7.13 10.11 5.75
CA THR A 401 -6.36 9.26 6.66
C THR A 401 -6.55 9.65 8.13
N SER A 402 -6.69 10.94 8.42
CA SER A 402 -7.01 11.44 9.76
C SER A 402 -8.39 10.95 10.23
N TYR A 403 -9.40 11.02 9.38
CA TYR A 403 -10.75 10.51 9.67
C TYR A 403 -10.71 9.02 10.06
N THR A 404 -10.02 8.20 9.27
CA THR A 404 -9.88 6.76 9.57
C THR A 404 -9.11 6.52 10.87
N ARG A 405 -8.00 7.25 11.11
CA ARG A 405 -7.23 7.15 12.35
C ARG A 405 -8.05 7.57 13.57
N ALA A 406 -8.84 8.62 13.44
CA ALA A 406 -9.75 9.10 14.49
C ALA A 406 -10.85 8.09 14.82
N THR A 407 -11.42 7.44 13.79
CA THR A 407 -12.42 6.37 13.97
C THR A 407 -11.83 5.17 14.70
N LEU A 408 -10.62 4.73 14.33
CA LEU A 408 -9.90 3.67 15.04
C LEU A 408 -9.57 4.07 16.49
N TYR A 409 -9.14 5.31 16.69
CA TYR A 409 -8.84 5.82 18.02
C TYR A 409 -10.08 5.81 18.93
N ALA A 410 -11.20 6.30 18.45
CA ALA A 410 -12.47 6.29 19.20
C ALA A 410 -12.91 4.86 19.55
N ALA A 411 -12.79 3.91 18.63
CA ALA A 411 -13.07 2.50 18.88
C ALA A 411 -12.12 1.92 19.95
N ALA A 412 -10.82 2.20 19.85
CA ALA A 412 -9.82 1.70 20.77
C ALA A 412 -9.95 2.26 22.19
N MET A 413 -10.45 3.49 22.33
CA MET A 413 -10.66 4.13 23.62
C MET A 413 -11.79 3.52 24.45
N GLN A 414 -12.59 2.59 23.90
CA GLN A 414 -13.57 1.83 24.67
C GLN A 414 -12.90 0.84 25.65
N ALA A 415 -11.75 0.28 25.26
CA ALA A 415 -11.00 -0.70 26.07
C ALA A 415 -9.49 -0.58 25.80
N PRO A 416 -8.83 0.55 26.12
CA PRO A 416 -7.46 0.84 25.70
C PRO A 416 -6.42 -0.19 26.20
N ASP A 417 -6.70 -0.85 27.32
CA ASP A 417 -5.82 -1.88 27.91
C ASP A 417 -5.96 -3.26 27.26
N ASP A 418 -7.03 -3.48 26.50
CA ASP A 418 -7.34 -4.75 25.85
C ASP A 418 -7.12 -4.70 24.31
N ILE A 419 -6.72 -3.56 23.77
CA ILE A 419 -6.38 -3.47 22.36
C ILE A 419 -5.05 -4.15 22.09
N ILE A 420 -5.04 -5.07 21.13
CA ILE A 420 -3.83 -5.78 20.68
C ILE A 420 -3.10 -4.95 19.64
N ALA A 421 -3.80 -4.56 18.57
CA ALA A 421 -3.20 -3.85 17.43
C ALA A 421 -4.20 -2.96 16.70
N LEU A 422 -3.67 -1.90 16.09
CA LEU A 422 -4.34 -1.05 15.11
C LEU A 422 -3.66 -1.23 13.76
N ALA A 423 -4.42 -1.50 12.70
CA ALA A 423 -3.90 -1.88 11.39
C ALA A 423 -4.64 -1.16 10.25
N THR A 424 -4.33 0.13 10.05
CA THR A 424 -4.85 1.01 9.01
C THR A 424 -6.36 1.31 9.15
N ASP A 425 -7.21 0.32 8.99
CA ASP A 425 -8.68 0.35 9.03
C ASP A 425 -9.25 -0.76 9.92
N GLY A 426 -8.36 -1.57 10.53
CA GLY A 426 -8.72 -2.69 11.39
C GLY A 426 -8.21 -2.52 12.83
N ILE A 427 -8.89 -3.19 13.77
CA ILE A 427 -8.56 -3.24 15.19
C ILE A 427 -8.71 -4.66 15.73
N PHE A 428 -7.70 -5.12 16.47
CA PHE A 428 -7.73 -6.37 17.21
C PHE A 428 -7.84 -6.09 18.70
N SER A 429 -8.76 -6.78 19.38
CA SER A 429 -9.04 -6.60 20.82
C SER A 429 -9.20 -7.93 21.53
N LEU A 430 -8.83 -7.97 22.82
CA LEU A 430 -9.06 -9.11 23.72
C LEU A 430 -10.49 -9.15 24.28
N VAL A 431 -11.25 -8.09 24.09
CA VAL A 431 -12.64 -7.98 24.53
C VAL A 431 -13.52 -7.45 23.39
N PRO A 432 -14.82 -7.77 23.39
CA PRO A 432 -15.72 -7.22 22.38
C PRO A 432 -15.87 -5.71 22.54
N LEU A 433 -15.90 -4.99 21.41
CA LEU A 433 -16.12 -3.55 21.34
C LEU A 433 -17.56 -3.25 20.88
N ARG A 434 -18.15 -2.19 21.40
CA ARG A 434 -19.50 -1.73 21.00
C ARG A 434 -19.40 -0.88 19.74
N LEU A 435 -19.35 -1.54 18.58
CA LEU A 435 -19.24 -0.90 17.27
C LEU A 435 -20.49 -1.20 16.43
N HIS A 436 -20.80 -0.31 15.50
CA HIS A 436 -21.92 -0.51 14.59
C HIS A 436 -21.54 -1.53 13.48
N VAL A 437 -21.77 -2.79 13.79
CA VAL A 437 -21.58 -3.93 12.88
C VAL A 437 -22.88 -4.20 12.15
N THR A 438 -22.83 -4.35 10.82
CA THR A 438 -23.98 -4.69 9.99
C THR A 438 -23.66 -5.88 9.11
N GLU A 439 -24.61 -6.82 8.98
CA GLU A 439 -24.47 -7.98 8.06
C GLU A 439 -24.42 -7.52 6.60
N GLU A 440 -25.10 -6.45 6.25
CA GLU A 440 -25.16 -5.88 4.90
C GLU A 440 -23.89 -5.15 4.50
N LYS A 441 -22.95 -4.93 5.40
CA LYS A 441 -21.66 -4.28 5.14
C LYS A 441 -21.80 -2.92 4.41
N TYR A 442 -22.56 -2.01 5.00
CA TYR A 442 -22.68 -0.63 4.48
C TYR A 442 -21.35 0.12 4.52
N LEU A 443 -21.24 1.12 3.66
CA LEU A 443 -20.04 1.97 3.55
C LEU A 443 -19.71 2.64 4.90
N GLY A 444 -18.53 2.40 5.44
CA GLY A 444 -18.06 2.98 6.70
C GLY A 444 -18.56 2.28 7.97
N THR A 445 -19.41 1.24 7.86
CA THR A 445 -19.76 0.40 9.02
C THR A 445 -18.63 -0.58 9.33
N TRP A 446 -18.69 -1.19 10.50
CA TRP A 446 -17.70 -2.19 10.89
C TRP A 446 -18.06 -3.58 10.39
N ASP A 447 -17.09 -4.31 9.90
CA ASP A 447 -17.11 -5.77 9.77
C ASP A 447 -16.57 -6.40 11.05
N TYR A 448 -16.92 -7.66 11.32
CA TYR A 448 -16.56 -8.34 12.55
C TYR A 448 -16.18 -9.79 12.29
N THR A 449 -15.12 -10.25 12.94
CA THR A 449 -14.67 -11.64 12.92
C THR A 449 -14.12 -12.02 14.29
N GLU A 450 -14.51 -13.17 14.82
CA GLU A 450 -13.86 -13.78 15.98
C GLU A 450 -12.76 -14.74 15.52
N HIS A 451 -11.67 -14.78 16.27
CA HIS A 451 -10.62 -15.77 16.14
C HIS A 451 -10.45 -16.48 17.48
N ASP A 452 -10.20 -17.81 17.44
CA ASP A 452 -10.04 -18.60 18.65
C ASP A 452 -8.73 -18.29 19.37
N ASP A 453 -7.74 -17.79 18.62
CA ASP A 453 -6.43 -17.44 19.13
C ASP A 453 -5.67 -16.51 18.19
N MET A 454 -4.63 -15.84 18.71
CA MET A 454 -3.74 -14.98 17.92
C MET A 454 -2.32 -14.98 18.49
N ILE A 455 -1.33 -15.01 17.59
CA ILE A 455 0.07 -14.71 17.90
C ILE A 455 0.43 -13.45 17.12
N LEU A 456 0.72 -12.35 17.82
CA LEU A 456 1.21 -11.11 17.22
C LEU A 456 2.69 -10.93 17.57
N VAL A 457 3.55 -10.96 16.56
CA VAL A 457 4.99 -10.74 16.73
C VAL A 457 5.33 -9.26 16.58
N GLN A 458 4.90 -8.66 15.48
CA GLN A 458 5.06 -7.23 15.19
C GLN A 458 3.96 -6.73 14.25
N SER A 459 3.85 -5.43 14.09
CA SER A 459 2.88 -4.84 13.15
C SER A 459 3.02 -5.43 11.74
N GLY A 460 1.98 -6.14 11.29
CA GLY A 460 1.94 -6.80 9.98
C GLY A 460 2.56 -8.20 9.94
N PHE A 461 3.08 -8.73 11.06
CA PHE A 461 3.48 -10.12 11.20
C PHE A 461 2.72 -10.78 12.36
N TYR A 462 1.68 -11.53 12.03
CA TYR A 462 0.82 -12.20 13.00
C TYR A 462 0.15 -13.43 12.41
N ALA A 463 -0.29 -14.31 13.27
CA ALA A 463 -1.13 -15.44 12.90
C ALA A 463 -2.42 -15.45 13.74
N VAL A 464 -3.53 -15.86 13.13
CA VAL A 464 -4.82 -16.07 13.80
C VAL A 464 -5.27 -17.51 13.59
N ARG A 465 -5.93 -18.09 14.59
CA ARG A 465 -6.45 -19.46 14.55
C ARG A 465 -7.98 -19.45 14.51
N ASN A 466 -8.53 -20.32 13.68
CA ASN A 466 -9.96 -20.62 13.63
C ASN A 466 -10.10 -22.15 13.56
N GLY A 467 -10.69 -22.75 14.58
CA GLY A 467 -10.65 -24.21 14.76
C GLY A 467 -9.21 -24.69 14.89
N ASP A 468 -8.82 -25.65 14.06
CA ASP A 468 -7.46 -26.20 14.06
C ASP A 468 -6.50 -25.47 13.12
N ASP A 469 -6.99 -24.55 12.29
CA ASP A 469 -6.23 -23.92 11.22
C ASP A 469 -5.66 -22.55 11.60
N TRP A 470 -4.35 -22.38 11.41
CA TRP A 470 -3.67 -21.10 11.49
C TRP A 470 -3.61 -20.38 10.14
N SER A 471 -3.92 -19.10 10.14
CA SER A 471 -3.71 -18.18 9.01
C SER A 471 -2.59 -17.19 9.34
N LEU A 472 -1.48 -17.28 8.60
CA LEU A 472 -0.31 -16.41 8.77
C LEU A 472 -0.40 -15.17 7.87
N TYR A 473 -0.17 -14.02 8.45
CA TYR A 473 0.00 -12.72 7.79
C TYR A 473 1.43 -12.24 8.03
N SER A 474 2.25 -12.23 6.98
CA SER A 474 3.70 -12.03 7.08
C SER A 474 4.17 -10.88 6.17
N ARG A 475 3.72 -9.67 6.46
CA ARG A 475 4.08 -8.48 5.68
C ARG A 475 5.60 -8.30 5.59
N GLY A 476 6.11 -8.35 4.36
CA GLY A 476 7.54 -8.25 4.10
C GLY A 476 8.31 -9.56 4.20
N PHE A 477 7.66 -10.67 4.54
CA PHE A 477 8.22 -12.01 4.60
C PHE A 477 7.42 -12.98 3.71
N ASP A 478 6.97 -12.53 2.57
CA ASP A 478 5.95 -13.17 1.71
C ASP A 478 6.31 -14.59 1.21
N ARG A 479 7.54 -15.07 1.48
CA ARG A 479 8.04 -16.35 0.98
C ARG A 479 8.53 -17.31 2.05
N ILE A 480 8.21 -17.08 3.31
CA ILE A 480 8.63 -17.98 4.41
C ILE A 480 8.02 -19.36 4.25
N THR A 481 6.80 -19.46 3.74
CA THR A 481 6.05 -20.72 3.58
C THR A 481 6.25 -21.39 2.22
N GLY A 482 7.20 -20.91 1.40
CA GLY A 482 7.47 -21.42 0.06
C GLY A 482 6.78 -20.62 -1.05
N GLU A 483 7.20 -20.84 -2.29
CA GLU A 483 6.65 -20.16 -3.46
C GLU A 483 5.14 -20.35 -3.54
N GLY A 484 4.43 -19.20 -3.64
CA GLY A 484 3.04 -19.09 -3.96
C GLY A 484 2.19 -20.22 -3.36
N ALA A 485 1.82 -20.07 -2.10
CA ALA A 485 0.88 -21.01 -1.52
C ALA A 485 -0.38 -21.00 -2.40
N ASP A 486 -0.42 -21.91 -3.36
CA ASP A 486 -1.62 -22.20 -4.13
C ASP A 486 -2.72 -22.44 -3.10
N LYS A 487 -3.81 -21.68 -3.19
CA LYS A 487 -4.94 -21.86 -2.28
C LYS A 487 -5.46 -23.30 -2.28
N ARG A 488 -5.19 -24.06 -3.36
CA ARG A 488 -5.45 -25.49 -3.48
C ARG A 488 -4.56 -26.35 -2.58
N ASN A 489 -3.37 -25.85 -2.17
CA ASN A 489 -2.41 -26.51 -1.27
C ASN A 489 -2.38 -25.87 0.14
N ARG A 490 -3.39 -25.13 0.56
CA ARG A 490 -3.60 -24.73 1.97
C ARG A 490 -3.89 -25.92 2.90
N THR A 491 -3.69 -27.11 2.38
CA THR A 491 -3.77 -28.41 2.99
C THR A 491 -2.71 -28.59 4.10
N ARG A 492 -2.35 -29.80 4.39
CA ARG A 492 -1.40 -30.22 5.43
C ARG A 492 -0.03 -29.55 5.40
N ASP A 493 0.54 -29.29 4.20
CA ASP A 493 1.90 -28.74 4.10
C ASP A 493 1.99 -27.27 4.53
N TYR A 494 1.02 -26.43 4.15
CA TYR A 494 0.93 -25.05 4.63
C TYR A 494 0.76 -24.99 6.15
N GLN A 495 -0.21 -25.74 6.70
CA GLN A 495 -0.46 -25.77 8.14
C GLN A 495 0.78 -26.27 8.90
N ARG A 496 1.44 -27.30 8.38
CA ARG A 496 2.69 -27.81 8.94
C ARG A 496 3.79 -26.72 8.97
N LYS A 497 4.01 -26.01 7.87
CA LYS A 497 5.03 -24.94 7.79
C LYS A 497 4.69 -23.78 8.72
N VAL A 498 3.43 -23.37 8.78
CA VAL A 498 2.99 -22.33 9.72
C VAL A 498 3.18 -22.79 11.17
N SER A 499 2.78 -23.99 11.51
CA SER A 499 2.94 -24.55 12.86
C SER A 499 4.41 -24.60 13.28
N ILE A 500 5.31 -25.06 12.40
CA ILE A 500 6.76 -25.06 12.67
C ILE A 500 7.26 -23.64 12.95
N LEU A 501 6.90 -22.68 12.09
CA LEU A 501 7.31 -21.30 12.27
C LEU A 501 6.80 -20.71 13.59
N LEU A 502 5.54 -20.96 13.95
CA LEU A 502 4.96 -20.49 15.20
C LEU A 502 5.64 -21.14 16.41
N SER A 503 5.97 -22.44 16.34
CA SER A 503 6.74 -23.13 17.37
C SER A 503 8.12 -22.49 17.56
N CYS A 504 8.87 -22.20 16.49
CA CYS A 504 10.15 -21.50 16.58
C CYS A 504 10.01 -20.13 17.25
N ILE A 505 8.96 -19.36 16.93
CA ILE A 505 8.71 -18.05 17.56
C ILE A 505 8.45 -18.21 19.07
N LEU A 506 7.61 -19.17 19.46
CA LEU A 506 7.28 -19.42 20.86
C LEU A 506 8.49 -19.91 21.65
N GLU A 507 9.32 -20.77 21.06
CA GLU A 507 10.58 -21.24 21.64
C GLU A 507 11.57 -20.09 21.82
N SER A 508 11.81 -19.29 20.78
CA SER A 508 12.68 -18.11 20.87
C SER A 508 12.24 -17.13 21.96
N TRP A 509 10.93 -16.92 22.15
CA TRP A 509 10.44 -16.11 23.27
C TRP A 509 10.68 -16.74 24.64
N ASN A 510 10.57 -18.08 24.76
CA ASN A 510 10.86 -18.78 26.00
C ASN A 510 12.36 -18.67 26.34
N ASP A 511 13.23 -18.68 25.32
CA ASP A 511 14.69 -18.59 25.48
C ASP A 511 15.16 -17.13 25.64
N GLY A 512 14.24 -16.15 25.56
CA GLY A 512 14.53 -14.73 25.73
C GLY A 512 15.21 -14.09 24.55
N GLU A 513 15.12 -14.69 23.37
CA GLU A 513 15.65 -14.15 22.13
C GLU A 513 14.84 -12.93 21.66
N ASP A 514 15.50 -11.98 21.04
CA ASP A 514 14.88 -10.76 20.52
C ASP A 514 14.76 -10.72 19.00
N LYS A 515 15.35 -11.69 18.32
CA LYS A 515 15.32 -11.82 16.84
C LYS A 515 15.24 -13.29 16.45
N LEU A 516 14.57 -13.55 15.34
CA LEU A 516 14.56 -14.84 14.64
C LEU A 516 14.97 -14.61 13.19
N TYR A 517 15.93 -15.37 12.67
CA TYR A 517 16.36 -15.26 11.29
C TYR A 517 15.58 -16.25 10.42
N LEU A 518 14.84 -15.71 9.44
CA LEU A 518 14.00 -16.51 8.56
C LEU A 518 14.64 -16.62 7.18
N PRO A 519 14.91 -17.83 6.67
CA PRO A 519 15.45 -18.03 5.33
C PRO A 519 14.60 -17.29 4.30
N CYS A 520 15.24 -16.47 3.49
CA CYS A 520 14.56 -15.69 2.48
C CYS A 520 15.38 -15.65 1.20
N THR A 521 14.77 -15.98 0.06
CA THR A 521 15.37 -15.84 -1.26
C THR A 521 14.62 -14.79 -2.06
N ARG A 522 15.34 -14.09 -2.92
CA ARG A 522 14.75 -13.05 -3.76
C ARG A 522 15.37 -13.08 -5.15
N PHE A 523 14.54 -12.90 -6.18
CA PHE A 523 15.03 -12.66 -7.53
C PHE A 523 15.67 -11.27 -7.62
N CYS A 524 16.92 -11.22 -8.07
CA CYS A 524 17.67 -9.97 -8.21
C CYS A 524 17.29 -9.27 -9.52
N THR A 525 16.35 -8.34 -9.46
CA THR A 525 15.95 -7.52 -10.61
C THR A 525 17.01 -6.46 -10.94
N LEU A 526 16.97 -5.88 -12.15
CA LEU A 526 17.85 -4.77 -12.55
C LEU A 526 17.94 -3.66 -11.51
N LYS A 527 16.79 -3.20 -11.01
CA LYS A 527 16.74 -2.15 -9.98
C LYS A 527 17.43 -2.57 -8.67
N GLN A 528 17.26 -3.82 -8.26
CA GLN A 528 17.87 -4.33 -7.03
C GLN A 528 19.36 -4.56 -7.18
N ALA A 529 19.79 -5.01 -8.37
CA ALA A 529 21.21 -5.17 -8.69
C ALA A 529 21.95 -3.83 -8.64
N LEU A 530 21.35 -2.76 -9.20
CA LEU A 530 21.94 -1.42 -9.17
C LEU A 530 21.98 -0.78 -7.77
N LEU A 531 20.87 -0.89 -7.01
CA LEU A 531 20.78 -0.27 -5.67
C LEU A 531 21.61 -1.01 -4.60
N GLY A 532 21.87 -2.30 -4.81
CA GLY A 532 22.58 -3.16 -3.87
C GLY A 532 24.03 -3.44 -4.25
N ASP A 533 24.56 -2.79 -5.29
CA ASP A 533 25.89 -3.08 -5.83
C ASP A 533 26.11 -4.58 -6.12
N LYS A 534 25.11 -5.23 -6.71
CA LYS A 534 25.05 -6.67 -6.99
C LYS A 534 24.78 -6.93 -8.47
N TRP A 535 25.44 -6.19 -9.35
CA TRP A 535 25.18 -6.27 -10.78
C TRP A 535 25.46 -7.67 -11.37
N ASP A 536 26.46 -8.35 -10.85
CA ASP A 536 26.82 -9.74 -11.20
C ASP A 536 25.75 -10.77 -10.82
N LYS A 537 24.85 -10.44 -9.89
CA LYS A 537 23.76 -11.29 -9.41
C LYS A 537 22.41 -11.01 -10.09
N ARG A 538 22.36 -10.04 -11.04
CA ARG A 538 21.10 -9.74 -11.74
C ARG A 538 20.57 -10.99 -12.46
N GLY A 539 19.26 -11.14 -12.46
CA GLY A 539 18.61 -12.29 -13.07
C GLY A 539 18.72 -13.61 -12.30
N GLN A 540 19.33 -13.60 -11.12
CA GLN A 540 19.51 -14.78 -10.28
C GLN A 540 18.62 -14.72 -9.03
N TRP A 541 18.29 -15.89 -8.49
CA TRP A 541 17.73 -16.00 -7.15
C TRP A 541 18.88 -15.95 -6.14
N ILE A 542 18.82 -14.98 -5.24
CA ILE A 542 19.84 -14.74 -4.22
C ILE A 542 19.26 -14.94 -2.83
N SER A 543 20.02 -15.59 -1.96
CA SER A 543 19.71 -15.62 -0.52
C SER A 543 19.94 -14.23 0.09
N ILE A 544 19.04 -13.82 0.98
CA ILE A 544 19.16 -12.60 1.76
C ILE A 544 19.94 -12.93 3.01
N HIS A 545 20.87 -12.09 3.38
CA HIS A 545 21.62 -12.14 4.64
C HIS A 545 21.37 -10.84 5.41
N HIS A 546 21.36 -10.92 6.73
CA HIS A 546 21.23 -9.79 7.64
C HIS A 546 22.16 -10.01 8.83
N ASP A 547 23.04 -9.06 9.11
CA ASP A 547 24.07 -9.17 10.17
C ASP A 547 24.92 -10.46 10.05
N ASP A 548 25.33 -10.84 8.82
CA ASP A 548 26.04 -12.08 8.46
C ASP A 548 25.26 -13.39 8.67
N GLU A 549 24.05 -13.33 9.20
CA GLU A 549 23.15 -14.47 9.34
C GLU A 549 22.33 -14.74 8.07
N PRO A 550 22.12 -16.02 7.70
CA PRO A 550 21.32 -16.37 6.53
C PRO A 550 19.84 -16.12 6.80
N GLY A 551 19.26 -15.14 6.09
CA GLY A 551 17.85 -14.86 6.15
C GLY A 551 17.52 -13.40 6.46
N ARG A 552 16.26 -13.16 6.74
CA ARG A 552 15.74 -11.84 7.13
C ARG A 552 15.42 -11.86 8.63
N ALA A 553 15.95 -10.90 9.36
CA ALA A 553 15.66 -10.76 10.78
C ALA A 553 14.19 -10.39 11.01
N LEU A 554 13.49 -11.19 11.80
CA LEU A 554 12.20 -10.92 12.39
C LEU A 554 12.43 -10.47 13.84
N ALA A 555 12.13 -9.20 14.14
CA ALA A 555 12.22 -8.72 15.51
C ALA A 555 11.09 -9.35 16.35
N LEU A 556 11.45 -9.97 17.46
CA LEU A 556 10.54 -10.64 18.39
C LEU A 556 10.08 -9.74 19.54
N THR A 557 10.74 -8.59 19.71
CA THR A 557 10.41 -7.59 20.73
C THR A 557 10.29 -6.19 20.10
N PRO A 558 9.46 -5.30 20.64
CA PRO A 558 9.36 -3.92 20.17
C PRO A 558 10.57 -3.12 20.67
N ARG A 559 11.76 -3.36 20.12
CA ARG A 559 12.93 -2.56 20.47
C ARG A 559 12.89 -1.20 19.79
N GLY A 560 12.59 -0.14 20.59
CA GLY A 560 12.93 1.25 20.28
C GLY A 560 12.33 1.89 19.02
N THR A 561 11.43 1.20 18.32
CA THR A 561 10.93 1.69 17.02
C THR A 561 9.77 2.65 17.17
N LYS A 562 8.63 2.18 17.68
CA LYS A 562 7.42 3.00 17.84
C LYS A 562 6.90 3.02 19.25
N ARG A 563 7.20 1.98 20.00
CA ARG A 563 6.69 1.74 21.36
C ARG A 563 7.77 1.04 22.20
N VAL A 564 7.63 1.11 23.50
CA VAL A 564 8.50 0.45 24.48
C VAL A 564 7.68 -0.50 25.33
N ILE A 565 8.33 -1.52 25.92
CA ILE A 565 7.67 -2.43 26.85
C ILE A 565 7.24 -1.65 28.09
N ASP A 566 6.02 -1.90 28.56
CA ASP A 566 5.51 -1.33 29.79
C ASP A 566 6.03 -2.11 31.00
N TYR A 567 7.01 -1.57 31.70
CA TYR A 567 7.61 -2.18 32.90
C TYR A 567 6.93 -1.76 34.21
N SER A 568 5.79 -1.06 34.15
CA SER A 568 5.08 -0.60 35.36
C SER A 568 4.47 -1.75 36.20
N PHE A 569 4.34 -2.92 35.61
CA PHE A 569 3.88 -4.15 36.26
C PHE A 569 4.52 -5.40 35.62
N ASN A 570 4.43 -6.56 36.29
CA ASN A 570 4.95 -7.81 35.78
C ASN A 570 4.28 -8.18 34.45
N GLN A 571 5.09 -8.33 33.40
CA GLN A 571 4.63 -8.76 32.10
C GLN A 571 4.70 -10.29 31.97
N PRO A 572 3.75 -10.93 31.29
CA PRO A 572 3.87 -12.35 30.98
C PRO A 572 5.01 -12.60 29.99
N ASN A 573 5.53 -13.83 29.96
CA ASN A 573 6.35 -14.26 28.83
C ASN A 573 5.51 -14.17 27.54
N PRO A 574 6.01 -13.56 26.45
CA PRO A 574 5.25 -13.42 25.20
C PRO A 574 4.76 -14.75 24.62
N ALA A 575 5.44 -15.86 24.89
CA ALA A 575 4.98 -17.19 24.49
C ALA A 575 3.71 -17.66 25.23
N ARG A 576 3.35 -17.03 26.35
CA ARG A 576 2.27 -17.46 27.26
C ARG A 576 1.25 -16.38 27.56
N GLY A 577 1.41 -15.19 26.99
CA GLY A 577 0.49 -14.08 27.20
C GLY A 577 0.89 -12.82 26.43
N MET A 578 -0.03 -11.86 26.38
CA MET A 578 0.21 -10.58 25.71
C MET A 578 1.02 -9.63 26.58
N VAL A 579 2.10 -9.12 26.04
CA VAL A 579 2.98 -8.12 26.66
C VAL A 579 2.53 -6.73 26.22
N LYS A 580 2.20 -5.88 27.19
CA LYS A 580 1.73 -4.52 26.97
C LYS A 580 2.89 -3.56 26.66
N THR A 581 2.63 -2.57 25.81
CA THR A 581 3.60 -1.55 25.45
C THR A 581 3.07 -0.14 25.73
N LEU A 582 3.97 0.82 25.86
CA LEU A 582 3.69 2.25 25.96
C LEU A 582 4.21 3.00 24.74
N PRO A 583 3.61 4.12 24.38
CA PRO A 583 4.18 5.07 23.43
C PRO A 583 5.53 5.59 23.91
N LEU A 584 6.33 6.10 22.99
CA LEU A 584 7.54 6.84 23.33
C LEU A 584 7.19 8.16 24.04
N GLU A 585 7.92 8.52 25.11
CA GLU A 585 7.57 9.66 25.95
C GLU A 585 7.93 11.00 25.35
N ASN A 586 9.05 11.13 24.68
CA ASN A 586 9.60 12.43 24.29
C ASN A 586 10.01 12.47 22.83
N TYR A 587 9.18 13.09 22.02
CA TYR A 587 9.60 13.69 20.77
C TYR A 587 9.29 15.19 20.85
N THR A 588 10.21 15.96 21.35
CA THR A 588 10.25 17.41 21.15
C THR A 588 11.24 17.67 20.02
N PRO A 589 10.82 17.90 18.79
CA PRO A 589 11.70 18.49 17.83
C PRO A 589 11.83 19.95 18.17
N ASP A 590 13.04 20.43 18.25
CA ASP A 590 13.36 21.86 18.25
C ASP A 590 13.11 22.50 16.87
N LEU A 591 12.47 21.79 15.96
CA LEU A 591 12.21 22.26 14.61
C LEU A 591 10.70 22.31 14.34
N PRO A 592 10.19 23.48 13.90
CA PRO A 592 8.87 23.55 13.29
C PRO A 592 8.95 22.72 12.02
N SER A 593 8.10 21.75 11.93
CA SER A 593 8.12 20.75 10.87
C SER A 593 9.41 19.94 10.85
N ALA A 594 9.32 18.79 11.39
CA ALA A 594 10.12 17.70 10.96
C ALA A 594 9.89 17.49 9.46
N MET A 595 10.48 18.36 8.65
CA MET A 595 10.67 18.08 7.25
C MET A 595 11.57 16.85 7.19
N TYR A 596 10.92 15.77 7.01
CA TYR A 596 11.31 14.48 6.59
C TYR A 596 12.76 14.36 6.10
N LYS A 597 13.61 13.75 6.90
CA LYS A 597 14.92 13.24 6.48
C LYS A 597 14.90 11.71 6.50
N ASP A 598 14.64 11.14 5.36
CA ASP A 598 14.91 9.74 5.10
C ASP A 598 16.30 9.62 4.45
N ASN A 599 17.17 8.72 4.89
CA ASN A 599 18.48 8.48 4.26
C ASN A 599 18.40 7.99 2.80
N LYS A 600 17.21 7.58 2.32
CA LYS A 600 16.88 7.46 0.89
C LYS A 600 16.49 8.79 0.24
N SER A 601 16.44 9.87 0.99
CA SER A 601 15.82 11.12 0.58
C SER A 601 16.73 12.33 0.56
N ARG A 602 18.04 12.22 0.69
CA ARG A 602 18.90 13.32 0.23
C ARG A 602 18.57 13.69 -1.21
N GLU A 603 18.39 12.69 -2.08
CA GLU A 603 17.92 12.90 -3.45
C GLU A 603 16.41 13.27 -3.52
N ALA A 604 15.58 12.83 -2.58
CA ALA A 604 14.18 13.23 -2.51
C ALA A 604 14.00 14.56 -1.79
N GLU A 605 14.95 14.98 -0.97
CA GLU A 605 15.00 16.27 -0.29
C GLU A 605 15.46 17.36 -1.26
N GLU A 606 16.54 17.14 -2.01
CA GLU A 606 16.91 17.98 -3.14
C GLU A 606 15.78 18.11 -4.17
N ARG A 607 15.05 17.03 -4.47
CA ARG A 607 13.86 17.07 -5.34
C ARG A 607 12.66 17.73 -4.69
N ARG A 608 12.59 17.82 -3.37
CA ARG A 608 11.54 18.55 -2.63
C ARG A 608 11.89 19.99 -2.40
N GLU A 609 13.15 20.30 -2.14
CA GLU A 609 13.66 21.67 -2.14
C GLU A 609 13.50 22.27 -3.52
N ILE A 610 13.87 21.55 -4.58
CA ILE A 610 13.59 21.93 -5.97
C ILE A 610 12.08 22.02 -6.23
N ALA A 611 11.26 21.12 -5.71
CA ALA A 611 9.81 21.19 -5.86
C ALA A 611 9.15 22.25 -4.96
N ILE A 612 9.73 22.58 -3.83
CA ILE A 612 9.32 23.70 -2.97
C ILE A 612 9.83 25.01 -3.55
N GLU A 613 11.05 25.06 -4.05
CA GLU A 613 11.58 26.19 -4.82
C GLU A 613 10.85 26.32 -6.17
N GLU A 614 10.52 25.24 -6.86
CA GLU A 614 9.62 25.22 -8.03
C GLU A 614 8.17 25.52 -7.67
N ILE A 615 7.72 25.38 -6.45
CA ILE A 615 6.41 25.80 -5.93
C ILE A 615 6.50 27.22 -5.37
N ALA A 616 7.66 27.69 -4.91
CA ALA A 616 7.90 29.03 -4.39
C ALA A 616 8.54 30.00 -5.41
N SER A 617 9.18 29.53 -6.48
CA SER A 617 9.59 30.29 -7.65
C SER A 617 8.53 30.12 -8.75
#